data_9202ec1e220a1a2b75f18472e128f362
#
_entry.id   9202ec1e220a1a2b75f18472e128f362
#
_cell.length_a   1.000
_cell.length_b   1.000
_cell.length_c   1.000
_cell.angle_alpha   90.00
_cell.angle_beta   90.00
_cell.angle_gamma   90.00
#
_symmetry.space_group_name_H-M   'P 1'
#
loop_
_entity.id
_entity.type
_entity.pdbx_description
1 polymer ?
#
loop_
_entity_poly.entity_id
_entity_poly.type
_entity_poly.pdbx_seq_one_letter_code
_entity_poly.pdbx_strand_id
1 'polypeptide(L)'
;MNDSASRRARYERDRRRRGLLVAGGSSFVLVALVVTLVPRMPRWDRVRASFFNGERFADSFPRLLSAFVLDVKIFAWSVPVIIVLALLVATARNSRSPVLFPLRVLSVAYTDIMRGVPVILWIYLIGFGVPGLGMDRPWNSPLIWGSVALVLTYASYVSEVFRAGIESVHESQRAAARSLGLSTAQTMRHVVLPQAVRRVVPPLMNDLVSLQKDVALVSLIGPIEILRQAGVDKSKFANFTPYVAAAA
;
A
#
# COMPACT_ATOMS: atom_id res chain seq x y z
N MET A 1 18.80 -18.52 -47.35
CA MET A 1 18.51 -18.69 -45.93
C MET A 1 17.76 -17.48 -45.28
N ASN A 2 17.40 -16.44 -46.06
CA ASN A 2 16.79 -15.20 -45.55
C ASN A 2 15.23 -15.13 -45.65
N ASP A 3 14.58 -16.08 -46.38
CA ASP A 3 13.15 -15.95 -46.68
C ASP A 3 12.23 -16.41 -45.53
N SER A 4 12.67 -17.37 -44.73
CA SER A 4 11.90 -17.89 -43.59
C SER A 4 11.83 -16.87 -42.39
N ALA A 5 12.89 -16.13 -42.17
CA ALA A 5 12.95 -15.09 -41.13
C ALA A 5 12.06 -13.89 -41.49
N SER A 6 12.06 -13.50 -42.78
CA SER A 6 11.21 -12.39 -43.26
C SER A 6 9.72 -12.72 -43.21
N ARG A 7 9.34 -13.99 -43.52
CA ARG A 7 7.94 -14.49 -43.42
C ARG A 7 7.47 -14.54 -41.95
N ARG A 8 8.30 -14.99 -41.01
CA ARG A 8 7.99 -14.99 -39.56
C ARG A 8 7.79 -13.57 -39.04
N ALA A 9 8.66 -12.63 -39.40
CA ALA A 9 8.54 -11.24 -38.98
C ALA A 9 7.31 -10.54 -39.55
N ARG A 10 6.85 -10.89 -40.77
CA ARG A 10 5.57 -10.39 -41.33
C ARG A 10 4.39 -11.01 -40.59
N TYR A 11 4.38 -12.34 -40.37
CA TYR A 11 3.31 -13.02 -39.63
C TYR A 11 3.14 -12.46 -38.20
N GLU A 12 4.24 -12.25 -37.47
CA GLU A 12 4.19 -11.66 -36.12
C GLU A 12 3.66 -10.22 -36.11
N ARG A 13 4.06 -9.40 -37.11
CA ARG A 13 3.52 -8.06 -37.29
C ARG A 13 2.03 -8.05 -37.58
N ASP A 14 1.58 -8.93 -38.47
CA ASP A 14 0.16 -9.03 -38.84
C ASP A 14 -0.69 -9.57 -37.66
N ARG A 15 -0.17 -10.55 -36.93
CA ARG A 15 -0.80 -11.07 -35.70
C ARG A 15 -0.89 -9.98 -34.63
N ARG A 16 0.18 -9.20 -34.43
CA ARG A 16 0.20 -8.07 -33.48
C ARG A 16 -0.78 -6.97 -33.90
N ARG A 17 -0.82 -6.62 -35.20
CA ARG A 17 -1.79 -5.64 -35.71
C ARG A 17 -3.23 -6.09 -35.54
N ARG A 18 -3.56 -7.33 -35.87
CA ARG A 18 -4.90 -7.91 -35.64
C ARG A 18 -5.25 -7.92 -34.17
N GLY A 19 -4.31 -8.30 -33.30
CA GLY A 19 -4.50 -8.26 -31.84
C GLY A 19 -4.79 -6.84 -31.33
N LEU A 20 -4.06 -5.83 -31.80
CA LEU A 20 -4.29 -4.41 -31.43
C LEU A 20 -5.64 -3.89 -31.97
N LEU A 21 -6.04 -4.27 -33.21
CA LEU A 21 -7.33 -3.86 -33.77
C LEU A 21 -8.51 -4.51 -33.02
N VAL A 22 -8.39 -5.79 -32.66
CA VAL A 22 -9.42 -6.48 -31.88
C VAL A 22 -9.50 -5.90 -30.46
N ALA A 23 -8.36 -5.68 -29.81
CA ALA A 23 -8.32 -5.08 -28.48
C ALA A 23 -8.86 -3.63 -28.50
N GLY A 24 -8.45 -2.82 -29.50
CA GLY A 24 -8.97 -1.46 -29.66
C GLY A 24 -10.47 -1.44 -29.97
N GLY A 25 -10.93 -2.33 -30.87
CA GLY A 25 -12.34 -2.45 -31.21
C GLY A 25 -13.20 -2.90 -30.01
N SER A 26 -12.78 -3.90 -29.28
CA SER A 26 -13.49 -4.38 -28.08
C SER A 26 -13.51 -3.31 -26.97
N SER A 27 -12.40 -2.61 -26.74
CA SER A 27 -12.35 -1.50 -25.79
C SER A 27 -13.27 -0.34 -26.22
N PHE A 28 -13.26 0.01 -27.51
CA PHE A 28 -14.15 1.05 -28.04
C PHE A 28 -15.63 0.68 -27.85
N VAL A 29 -16.00 -0.57 -28.19
CA VAL A 29 -17.38 -1.06 -28.00
C VAL A 29 -17.77 -1.00 -26.53
N LEU A 30 -16.90 -1.44 -25.63
CA LEU A 30 -17.16 -1.37 -24.19
C LEU A 30 -17.38 0.06 -23.70
N VAL A 31 -16.48 0.97 -24.08
CA VAL A 31 -16.59 2.40 -23.74
C VAL A 31 -17.87 3.00 -24.34
N ALA A 32 -18.15 2.72 -25.61
CA ALA A 32 -19.37 3.20 -26.28
C ALA A 32 -20.65 2.70 -25.59
N LEU A 33 -20.67 1.41 -25.19
CA LEU A 33 -21.80 0.87 -24.43
C LEU A 33 -21.97 1.58 -23.08
N VAL A 34 -20.89 1.78 -22.31
CA VAL A 34 -20.95 2.50 -21.03
C VAL A 34 -21.44 3.92 -21.23
N VAL A 35 -20.85 4.68 -22.17
CA VAL A 35 -21.18 6.08 -22.42
C VAL A 35 -22.61 6.25 -22.97
N THR A 36 -23.14 5.25 -23.68
CA THR A 36 -24.51 5.33 -24.22
C THR A 36 -25.58 4.76 -23.30
N LEU A 37 -25.30 3.67 -22.58
CA LEU A 37 -26.30 3.02 -21.72
C LEU A 37 -26.43 3.68 -20.36
N VAL A 38 -25.31 4.08 -19.74
CA VAL A 38 -25.34 4.66 -18.38
C VAL A 38 -26.18 5.95 -18.33
N PRO A 39 -26.03 6.91 -19.25
CA PRO A 39 -26.90 8.11 -19.25
C PRO A 39 -28.38 7.84 -19.54
N ARG A 40 -28.71 6.67 -20.12
CA ARG A 40 -30.11 6.28 -20.37
C ARG A 40 -30.78 5.58 -19.17
N MET A 41 -30.03 5.30 -18.10
CA MET A 41 -30.59 4.67 -16.92
C MET A 41 -31.60 5.59 -16.21
N PRO A 42 -32.71 5.04 -15.70
CA PRO A 42 -33.64 5.80 -14.89
C PRO A 42 -32.91 6.48 -13.73
N ARG A 43 -33.15 7.76 -13.51
CA ARG A 43 -32.53 8.57 -12.45
C ARG A 43 -31.05 8.90 -12.63
N TRP A 44 -30.47 8.73 -13.83
CA TRP A 44 -29.09 9.15 -14.11
C TRP A 44 -28.84 10.64 -13.78
N ASP A 45 -29.82 11.51 -14.07
CA ASP A 45 -29.71 12.95 -13.76
C ASP A 45 -29.54 13.20 -12.25
N ARG A 46 -30.20 12.40 -11.39
CA ARG A 46 -30.01 12.49 -9.94
C ARG A 46 -28.62 12.03 -9.51
N VAL A 47 -28.10 10.95 -10.10
CA VAL A 47 -26.75 10.47 -9.83
C VAL A 47 -25.74 11.52 -10.27
N ARG A 48 -25.88 12.04 -11.48
CA ARG A 48 -25.00 13.09 -12.01
C ARG A 48 -24.99 14.33 -11.11
N ALA A 49 -26.17 14.83 -10.72
CA ALA A 49 -26.29 15.98 -9.83
C ALA A 49 -25.70 15.72 -8.43
N SER A 50 -25.80 14.48 -7.93
CA SER A 50 -25.33 14.12 -6.59
C SER A 50 -23.83 13.83 -6.53
N PHE A 51 -23.20 13.36 -7.61
CA PHE A 51 -21.80 12.92 -7.61
C PHE A 51 -20.87 13.82 -8.45
N PHE A 52 -21.40 14.55 -9.43
CA PHE A 52 -20.61 15.31 -10.41
C PHE A 52 -21.03 16.77 -10.48
N ASN A 53 -21.23 17.43 -9.35
CA ASN A 53 -21.57 18.85 -9.27
C ASN A 53 -20.29 19.68 -9.19
N GLY A 54 -19.98 20.45 -10.26
CA GLY A 54 -18.75 21.22 -10.37
C GLY A 54 -18.61 22.34 -9.32
N GLU A 55 -19.70 22.96 -8.90
CA GLU A 55 -19.69 23.97 -7.84
C GLU A 55 -19.29 23.35 -6.50
N ARG A 56 -19.91 22.20 -6.14
CA ARG A 56 -19.59 21.48 -4.90
C ARG A 56 -18.17 20.89 -4.89
N PHE A 57 -17.68 20.51 -6.08
CA PHE A 57 -16.29 20.11 -6.25
C PHE A 57 -15.34 21.26 -5.92
N ALA A 58 -15.54 22.43 -6.55
CA ALA A 58 -14.71 23.61 -6.31
C ALA A 58 -14.77 24.10 -4.85
N ASP A 59 -15.96 24.09 -4.24
CA ASP A 59 -16.16 24.46 -2.84
C ASP A 59 -15.44 23.53 -1.85
N SER A 60 -15.39 22.23 -2.15
CA SER A 60 -14.78 21.23 -1.25
C SER A 60 -13.27 21.15 -1.41
N PHE A 61 -12.75 21.30 -2.61
CA PHE A 61 -11.37 20.99 -2.97
C PHE A 61 -10.32 21.66 -2.09
N PRO A 62 -10.39 22.97 -1.73
CA PRO A 62 -9.40 23.58 -0.85
C PRO A 62 -9.37 23.00 0.55
N ARG A 63 -10.54 22.60 1.12
CA ARG A 63 -10.63 21.99 2.43
C ARG A 63 -10.10 20.55 2.40
N LEU A 64 -10.39 19.81 1.35
CA LEU A 64 -9.87 18.47 1.13
C LEU A 64 -8.35 18.48 1.00
N LEU A 65 -7.80 19.44 0.24
CA LEU A 65 -6.36 19.60 0.10
C LEU A 65 -5.68 19.92 1.44
N SER A 66 -6.29 20.77 2.28
CA SER A 66 -5.77 21.05 3.61
C SER A 66 -5.83 19.84 4.54
N ALA A 67 -6.89 19.02 4.44
CA ALA A 67 -7.02 17.79 5.20
C ALA A 67 -6.02 16.71 4.72
N PHE A 68 -5.75 16.63 3.43
CA PHE A 68 -4.76 15.73 2.83
C PHE A 68 -3.34 15.96 3.36
N VAL A 69 -3.02 17.18 3.78
CA VAL A 69 -1.73 17.47 4.42
C VAL A 69 -1.52 16.62 5.70
N LEU A 70 -2.59 16.29 6.43
CA LEU A 70 -2.50 15.39 7.57
C LEU A 70 -2.14 13.97 7.13
N ASP A 71 -2.74 13.47 6.05
CA ASP A 71 -2.43 12.14 5.50
C ASP A 71 -0.97 12.04 5.08
N VAL A 72 -0.48 13.07 4.38
CA VAL A 72 0.94 13.16 3.97
C VAL A 72 1.86 13.16 5.19
N LYS A 73 1.51 13.89 6.26
CA LYS A 73 2.30 13.92 7.50
C LYS A 73 2.34 12.56 8.18
N ILE A 74 1.18 11.89 8.33
CA ILE A 74 1.10 10.55 8.91
C ILE A 74 1.94 9.57 8.08
N PHE A 75 1.80 9.57 6.77
CA PHE A 75 2.56 8.72 5.86
C PHE A 75 4.07 8.99 5.97
N ALA A 76 4.48 10.25 5.87
CA ALA A 76 5.89 10.64 5.81
C ALA A 76 6.69 10.24 7.05
N TRP A 77 6.09 10.35 8.26
CA TRP A 77 6.77 9.90 9.46
C TRP A 77 6.67 8.38 9.68
N SER A 78 5.56 7.77 9.26
CA SER A 78 5.32 6.33 9.44
C SER A 78 6.28 5.48 8.61
N VAL A 79 6.53 5.86 7.35
CA VAL A 79 7.39 5.08 6.43
C VAL A 79 8.78 4.79 6.99
N PRO A 80 9.58 5.79 7.44
CA PRO A 80 10.91 5.49 7.98
C PRO A 80 10.85 4.63 9.24
N VAL A 81 9.87 4.84 10.11
CA VAL A 81 9.70 4.04 11.33
C VAL A 81 9.32 2.60 11.00
N ILE A 82 8.42 2.40 10.03
CA ILE A 82 8.05 1.07 9.53
C ILE A 82 9.28 0.35 8.97
N ILE A 83 10.09 0.99 8.14
CA ILE A 83 11.28 0.39 7.55
C ILE A 83 12.27 -0.05 8.63
N VAL A 84 12.54 0.82 9.61
CA VAL A 84 13.47 0.50 10.71
C VAL A 84 12.93 -0.68 11.55
N LEU A 85 11.67 -0.61 11.98
CA LEU A 85 11.06 -1.66 12.78
C LEU A 85 10.98 -2.99 12.02
N ALA A 86 10.61 -2.94 10.74
CA ALA A 86 10.56 -4.12 9.88
C ALA A 86 11.94 -4.78 9.70
N LEU A 87 13.01 -3.99 9.55
CA LEU A 87 14.38 -4.51 9.49
C LEU A 87 14.79 -5.17 10.82
N LEU A 88 14.44 -4.57 11.95
CA LEU A 88 14.71 -5.15 13.28
C LEU A 88 13.98 -6.49 13.44
N VAL A 89 12.69 -6.54 13.11
CA VAL A 89 11.87 -7.75 13.16
C VAL A 89 12.41 -8.83 12.21
N ALA A 90 12.70 -8.48 10.96
CA ALA A 90 13.23 -9.43 9.98
C ALA A 90 14.60 -10.00 10.37
N THR A 91 15.49 -9.15 10.92
CA THR A 91 16.80 -9.61 11.40
C THR A 91 16.69 -10.50 12.64
N ALA A 92 15.80 -10.17 13.58
CA ALA A 92 15.54 -10.99 14.76
C ALA A 92 15.01 -12.39 14.37
N ARG A 93 14.05 -12.45 13.44
CA ARG A 93 13.48 -13.72 12.93
C ARG A 93 14.50 -14.58 12.20
N ASN A 94 15.44 -13.97 11.48
CA ASN A 94 16.45 -14.69 10.70
C ASN A 94 17.69 -15.06 11.52
N SER A 95 17.78 -14.62 12.78
CA SER A 95 18.91 -14.92 13.65
C SER A 95 18.92 -16.41 14.04
N ARG A 96 20.10 -17.06 13.90
CA ARG A 96 20.36 -18.43 14.35
C ARG A 96 20.99 -18.50 15.76
N SER A 97 21.28 -17.37 16.38
CA SER A 97 21.88 -17.32 17.71
C SER A 97 20.92 -17.85 18.77
N PRO A 98 21.35 -18.78 19.61
CA PRO A 98 20.56 -19.28 20.75
C PRO A 98 20.20 -18.17 21.74
N VAL A 99 21.04 -17.16 21.91
CA VAL A 99 20.80 -16.01 22.79
C VAL A 99 19.60 -15.15 22.29
N LEU A 100 19.40 -15.08 21.00
CA LEU A 100 18.31 -14.33 20.38
C LEU A 100 17.03 -15.18 20.18
N PHE A 101 16.99 -16.41 20.68
CA PHE A 101 15.81 -17.27 20.55
C PHE A 101 14.52 -16.65 21.09
N PRO A 102 14.48 -16.02 22.30
CA PRO A 102 13.27 -15.38 22.79
C PRO A 102 12.79 -14.24 21.86
N LEU A 103 13.73 -13.42 21.37
CA LEU A 103 13.42 -12.31 20.46
C LEU A 103 12.89 -12.83 19.11
N ARG A 104 13.42 -13.95 18.62
CA ARG A 104 12.90 -14.62 17.42
C ARG A 104 11.46 -15.07 17.61
N VAL A 105 11.15 -15.74 18.74
CA VAL A 105 9.79 -16.21 19.06
C VAL A 105 8.82 -15.02 19.16
N LEU A 106 9.21 -13.96 19.86
CA LEU A 106 8.40 -12.73 19.96
C LEU A 106 8.18 -12.08 18.59
N SER A 107 9.20 -12.05 17.74
CA SER A 107 9.09 -11.49 16.39
C SER A 107 8.15 -12.30 15.49
N VAL A 108 8.15 -13.63 15.62
CA VAL A 108 7.20 -14.51 14.91
C VAL A 108 5.79 -14.25 15.41
N ALA A 109 5.56 -14.33 16.72
CA ALA A 109 4.25 -14.09 17.32
C ALA A 109 3.70 -12.70 16.97
N TYR A 110 4.52 -11.66 17.06
CA TYR A 110 4.17 -10.31 16.65
C TYR A 110 3.70 -10.26 15.19
N THR A 111 4.48 -10.85 14.28
CA THR A 111 4.15 -10.81 12.85
C THR A 111 2.86 -11.56 12.55
N ASP A 112 2.67 -12.75 13.16
CA ASP A 112 1.51 -13.59 12.93
C ASP A 112 0.22 -12.93 13.49
N ILE A 113 0.30 -12.37 14.69
CA ILE A 113 -0.82 -11.67 15.33
C ILE A 113 -1.18 -10.40 14.55
N MET A 114 -0.20 -9.55 14.21
CA MET A 114 -0.46 -8.29 13.50
C MET A 114 -1.05 -8.51 12.12
N ARG A 115 -0.64 -9.56 11.42
CA ARG A 115 -1.15 -9.91 10.08
C ARG A 115 -2.45 -10.73 10.12
N GLY A 116 -2.73 -11.40 11.20
CA GLY A 116 -3.93 -12.22 11.38
C GLY A 116 -5.19 -11.40 11.67
N VAL A 117 -5.06 -10.13 12.05
CA VAL A 117 -6.17 -9.26 12.42
C VAL A 117 -6.26 -8.09 11.44
N PRO A 118 -7.47 -7.71 10.95
CA PRO A 118 -7.64 -6.56 10.06
C PRO A 118 -7.07 -5.27 10.65
N VAL A 119 -6.41 -4.44 9.82
CA VAL A 119 -5.78 -3.16 10.21
C VAL A 119 -6.74 -2.26 10.98
N ILE A 120 -7.99 -2.18 10.55
CA ILE A 120 -9.03 -1.35 11.17
C ILE A 120 -9.25 -1.72 12.64
N LEU A 121 -9.20 -3.00 12.99
CA LEU A 121 -9.37 -3.44 14.37
C LEU A 121 -8.18 -3.00 15.25
N TRP A 122 -6.95 -3.05 14.70
CA TRP A 122 -5.77 -2.53 15.40
C TRP A 122 -5.88 -1.02 15.65
N ILE A 123 -6.39 -0.27 14.67
CA ILE A 123 -6.61 1.18 14.82
C ILE A 123 -7.60 1.44 15.95
N TYR A 124 -8.70 0.69 16.05
CA TYR A 124 -9.65 0.83 17.17
C TYR A 124 -9.04 0.41 18.50
N LEU A 125 -8.42 -0.77 18.57
CA LEU A 125 -7.88 -1.32 19.82
C LEU A 125 -6.75 -0.46 20.38
N ILE A 126 -5.81 -0.04 19.54
CA ILE A 126 -4.66 0.76 19.98
C ILE A 126 -5.06 2.24 20.06
N GLY A 127 -5.78 2.74 19.06
CA GLY A 127 -6.15 4.16 18.95
C GLY A 127 -7.11 4.65 20.03
N PHE A 128 -8.00 3.79 20.53
CA PHE A 128 -8.86 4.09 21.68
C PHE A 128 -8.37 3.45 22.97
N GLY A 129 -7.86 2.22 22.90
CA GLY A 129 -7.49 1.46 24.09
C GLY A 129 -6.36 2.11 24.88
N VAL A 130 -5.30 2.56 24.18
CA VAL A 130 -4.16 3.17 24.89
C VAL A 130 -4.49 4.54 25.47
N PRO A 131 -5.14 5.49 24.75
CA PRO A 131 -5.65 6.72 25.36
C PRO A 131 -6.61 6.47 26.55
N GLY A 132 -7.41 5.41 26.46
CA GLY A 132 -8.34 5.02 27.53
C GLY A 132 -7.69 4.60 28.85
N LEU A 133 -6.36 4.39 28.87
CA LEU A 133 -5.58 4.16 30.12
C LEU A 133 -5.37 5.40 30.97
N GLY A 134 -5.95 6.55 30.58
CA GLY A 134 -5.88 7.78 31.37
C GLY A 134 -4.55 8.54 31.23
N MET A 135 -3.92 8.43 30.07
CA MET A 135 -2.66 9.15 29.79
C MET A 135 -2.88 10.68 29.67
N ASP A 136 -1.87 11.45 30.08
CA ASP A 136 -1.85 12.89 29.90
C ASP A 136 -1.52 13.30 28.46
N ARG A 137 -1.82 14.55 28.10
CA ARG A 137 -1.41 15.12 26.81
C ARG A 137 0.12 15.15 26.68
N PRO A 138 0.65 14.86 25.48
CA PRO A 138 -0.03 14.58 24.22
C PRO A 138 -0.40 13.10 24.01
N TRP A 139 -0.06 12.21 24.96
CA TRP A 139 -0.16 10.75 24.81
C TRP A 139 -1.59 10.20 24.84
N ASN A 140 -2.58 11.00 25.22
CA ASN A 140 -3.99 10.63 25.16
C ASN A 140 -4.64 10.88 23.77
N SER A 141 -3.82 11.17 22.73
CA SER A 141 -4.31 11.49 21.38
C SER A 141 -4.61 10.24 20.56
N PRO A 142 -5.86 10.03 20.10
CA PRO A 142 -6.19 8.97 19.17
C PRO A 142 -5.39 9.03 17.85
N LEU A 143 -5.03 10.25 17.39
CA LEU A 143 -4.19 10.44 16.21
C LEU A 143 -2.83 9.76 16.36
N ILE A 144 -2.17 9.94 17.50
CA ILE A 144 -0.86 9.33 17.75
C ILE A 144 -1.00 7.81 17.74
N TRP A 145 -1.91 7.27 18.53
CA TRP A 145 -2.04 5.81 18.68
C TRP A 145 -2.65 5.11 17.47
N GLY A 146 -3.53 5.77 16.73
CA GLY A 146 -3.98 5.26 15.43
C GLY A 146 -2.84 5.18 14.42
N SER A 147 -1.98 6.19 14.39
CA SER A 147 -0.79 6.17 13.54
C SER A 147 0.22 5.12 14.01
N VAL A 148 0.39 4.92 15.32
CA VAL A 148 1.22 3.83 15.88
C VAL A 148 0.64 2.46 15.48
N ALA A 149 -0.67 2.29 15.50
CA ALA A 149 -1.32 1.06 15.04
C ALA A 149 -0.98 0.74 13.57
N LEU A 150 -1.01 1.76 12.69
CA LEU A 150 -0.57 1.62 11.30
C LEU A 150 0.90 1.20 11.23
N VAL A 151 1.79 1.88 11.97
CA VAL A 151 3.22 1.57 11.99
C VAL A 151 3.46 0.12 12.41
N LEU A 152 2.84 -0.33 13.51
CA LEU A 152 3.00 -1.70 14.00
C LEU A 152 2.48 -2.72 12.98
N THR A 153 1.32 -2.47 12.40
CA THR A 153 0.73 -3.39 11.42
C THR A 153 1.59 -3.48 10.16
N TYR A 154 1.96 -2.33 9.58
CA TYR A 154 2.75 -2.31 8.36
C TYR A 154 4.21 -2.76 8.55
N ALA A 155 4.80 -2.54 9.71
CA ALA A 155 6.11 -3.10 10.02
C ALA A 155 6.09 -4.63 10.00
N SER A 156 4.98 -5.27 10.39
CA SER A 156 4.82 -6.72 10.30
C SER A 156 4.77 -7.21 8.84
N TYR A 157 4.04 -6.53 7.94
CA TYR A 157 3.99 -6.84 6.51
C TYR A 157 5.34 -6.64 5.84
N VAL A 158 5.96 -5.48 6.03
CA VAL A 158 7.25 -5.12 5.43
C VAL A 158 8.38 -6.03 5.95
N SER A 159 8.33 -6.47 7.22
CA SER A 159 9.31 -7.43 7.76
C SER A 159 9.29 -8.76 7.01
N GLU A 160 8.11 -9.20 6.61
CA GLU A 160 7.94 -10.42 5.83
C GLU A 160 8.43 -10.25 4.38
N VAL A 161 8.21 -9.06 3.79
CA VAL A 161 8.78 -8.72 2.49
C VAL A 161 10.30 -8.77 2.52
N PHE A 162 10.93 -8.21 3.56
CA PHE A 162 12.38 -8.27 3.72
C PHE A 162 12.88 -9.71 3.90
N ARG A 163 12.20 -10.52 4.73
CA ARG A 163 12.54 -11.92 4.94
C ARG A 163 12.44 -12.70 3.62
N ALA A 164 11.31 -12.59 2.92
CA ALA A 164 11.09 -13.27 1.64
C ALA A 164 12.11 -12.84 0.57
N GLY A 165 12.48 -11.58 0.53
CA GLY A 165 13.52 -11.06 -0.37
C GLY A 165 14.89 -11.70 -0.12
N ILE A 166 15.29 -11.83 1.16
CA ILE A 166 16.55 -12.49 1.53
C ILE A 166 16.50 -13.98 1.20
N GLU A 167 15.40 -14.66 1.51
CA GLU A 167 15.24 -16.11 1.26
C GLU A 167 15.12 -16.44 -0.23
N SER A 168 14.67 -15.51 -1.04
CA SER A 168 14.52 -15.69 -2.49
C SER A 168 15.86 -15.89 -3.22
N VAL A 169 17.00 -15.52 -2.60
CA VAL A 169 18.33 -15.74 -3.18
C VAL A 169 18.70 -17.20 -3.04
N HIS A 170 18.87 -17.88 -4.18
CA HIS A 170 19.08 -19.31 -4.25
C HIS A 170 20.32 -19.76 -3.43
N GLU A 171 20.18 -20.91 -2.74
CA GLU A 171 21.23 -21.43 -1.87
C GLU A 171 22.54 -21.72 -2.62
N SER A 172 22.46 -22.10 -3.91
CA SER A 172 23.66 -22.31 -4.74
C SER A 172 24.54 -21.07 -4.86
N GLN A 173 23.95 -19.85 -4.87
CA GLN A 173 24.74 -18.62 -4.91
C GLN A 173 25.47 -18.36 -3.59
N ARG A 174 24.83 -18.68 -2.48
CA ARG A 174 25.45 -18.61 -1.15
C ARG A 174 26.57 -19.66 -1.01
N ALA A 175 26.33 -20.88 -1.53
CA ALA A 175 27.33 -21.95 -1.53
C ALA A 175 28.54 -21.59 -2.40
N ALA A 176 28.31 -21.08 -3.62
CA ALA A 176 29.38 -20.63 -4.51
C ALA A 176 30.22 -19.51 -3.89
N ALA A 177 29.59 -18.52 -3.25
CA ALA A 177 30.30 -17.46 -2.55
C ALA A 177 31.21 -18.00 -1.43
N ARG A 178 30.73 -18.98 -0.66
CA ARG A 178 31.51 -19.64 0.40
C ARG A 178 32.67 -20.45 -0.18
N SER A 179 32.46 -21.14 -1.30
CA SER A 179 33.52 -21.89 -2.00
C SER A 179 34.66 -20.98 -2.51
N LEU A 180 34.35 -19.70 -2.76
CA LEU A 180 35.35 -18.67 -3.08
C LEU A 180 36.02 -18.04 -1.84
N GLY A 181 35.77 -18.58 -0.64
CA GLY A 181 36.36 -18.12 0.61
C GLY A 181 35.66 -16.94 1.27
N LEU A 182 34.49 -16.50 0.77
CA LEU A 182 33.75 -15.41 1.40
C LEU A 182 33.15 -15.87 2.75
N SER A 183 33.34 -15.06 3.79
CA SER A 183 32.66 -15.28 5.07
C SER A 183 31.13 -15.10 4.93
N THR A 184 30.36 -15.55 5.90
CA THR A 184 28.90 -15.39 5.93
C THR A 184 28.48 -13.92 5.81
N ALA A 185 29.19 -13.01 6.49
CA ALA A 185 28.92 -11.58 6.43
C ALA A 185 29.25 -11.00 5.05
N GLN A 186 30.37 -11.41 4.45
CA GLN A 186 30.75 -10.99 3.09
C GLN A 186 29.75 -11.54 2.04
N THR A 187 29.38 -12.81 2.16
CA THR A 187 28.34 -13.41 1.31
C THR A 187 27.02 -12.65 1.41
N MET A 188 26.57 -12.29 2.64
CA MET A 188 25.38 -11.50 2.83
C MET A 188 25.50 -10.13 2.16
N ARG A 189 26.61 -9.42 2.39
CA ARG A 189 26.80 -8.03 1.88
C ARG A 189 26.97 -7.97 0.38
N HIS A 190 27.77 -8.88 -0.22
CA HIS A 190 28.20 -8.76 -1.61
C HIS A 190 27.34 -9.59 -2.58
N VAL A 191 26.66 -10.64 -2.11
CA VAL A 191 25.92 -11.57 -2.96
C VAL A 191 24.41 -11.50 -2.66
N VAL A 192 24.01 -11.63 -1.40
CA VAL A 192 22.60 -11.75 -1.02
C VAL A 192 21.90 -10.39 -1.02
N LEU A 193 22.39 -9.39 -0.29
CA LEU A 193 21.73 -8.10 -0.13
C LEU A 193 21.49 -7.38 -1.47
N PRO A 194 22.43 -7.29 -2.42
CA PRO A 194 22.18 -6.61 -3.69
C PRO A 194 21.07 -7.25 -4.51
N GLN A 195 20.94 -8.57 -4.43
CA GLN A 195 19.86 -9.30 -5.12
C GLN A 195 18.55 -9.20 -4.36
N ALA A 196 18.57 -9.34 -3.02
CA ALA A 196 17.39 -9.21 -2.18
C ALA A 196 16.73 -7.84 -2.32
N VAL A 197 17.49 -6.74 -2.30
CA VAL A 197 16.96 -5.37 -2.46
C VAL A 197 16.18 -5.23 -3.76
N ARG A 198 16.70 -5.72 -4.88
CA ARG A 198 15.98 -5.65 -6.17
C ARG A 198 14.65 -6.41 -6.16
N ARG A 199 14.55 -7.48 -5.36
CA ARG A 199 13.33 -8.29 -5.23
C ARG A 199 12.34 -7.74 -4.20
N VAL A 200 12.84 -7.01 -3.22
CA VAL A 200 12.05 -6.37 -2.16
C VAL A 200 11.35 -5.11 -2.67
N VAL A 201 11.98 -4.32 -3.55
CA VAL A 201 11.44 -3.02 -3.98
C VAL A 201 10.01 -3.11 -4.54
N PRO A 202 9.65 -4.02 -5.48
CA PRO A 202 8.29 -4.04 -6.00
C PRO A 202 7.21 -4.34 -4.95
N PRO A 203 7.31 -5.40 -4.10
CA PRO A 203 6.32 -5.63 -3.06
C PRO A 203 6.31 -4.54 -1.99
N LEU A 204 7.47 -3.95 -1.63
CA LEU A 204 7.54 -2.82 -0.72
C LEU A 204 6.74 -1.62 -1.25
N MET A 205 6.86 -1.30 -2.54
CA MET A 205 6.07 -0.22 -3.15
C MET A 205 4.56 -0.50 -3.07
N ASN A 206 4.13 -1.75 -3.24
CA ASN A 206 2.72 -2.13 -3.07
C ASN A 206 2.25 -1.91 -1.62
N ASP A 207 3.08 -2.27 -0.63
CA ASP A 207 2.75 -2.04 0.78
C ASP A 207 2.69 -0.54 1.11
N LEU A 208 3.58 0.28 0.54
CA LEU A 208 3.55 1.74 0.73
C LEU A 208 2.30 2.38 0.10
N VAL A 209 1.88 1.92 -1.07
CA VAL A 209 0.62 2.37 -1.70
C VAL A 209 -0.59 1.94 -0.85
N SER A 210 -0.56 0.74 -0.27
CA SER A 210 -1.61 0.28 0.65
C SER A 210 -1.63 1.11 1.93
N LEU A 211 -0.47 1.38 2.52
CA LEU A 211 -0.35 2.27 3.69
C LEU A 211 -0.97 3.64 3.42
N GLN A 212 -0.68 4.25 2.25
CA GLN A 212 -1.23 5.56 1.89
C GLN A 212 -2.77 5.55 1.88
N LYS A 213 -3.38 4.48 1.44
CA LYS A 213 -4.84 4.31 1.47
C LYS A 213 -5.36 4.07 2.90
N ASP A 214 -4.64 3.28 3.68
CA ASP A 214 -5.05 2.90 5.04
C ASP A 214 -4.83 4.03 6.06
N VAL A 215 -4.04 5.07 5.73
CA VAL A 215 -3.96 6.31 6.54
C VAL A 215 -5.36 6.90 6.73
N ALA A 216 -6.24 6.85 5.72
CA ALA A 216 -7.61 7.32 5.81
C ALA A 216 -8.46 6.58 6.89
N LEU A 217 -8.08 5.36 7.29
CA LEU A 217 -8.77 4.62 8.35
C LEU A 217 -8.59 5.27 9.73
N VAL A 218 -7.55 6.11 9.92
CA VAL A 218 -7.34 6.83 11.20
C VAL A 218 -8.48 7.82 11.47
N SER A 219 -9.19 8.27 10.45
CA SER A 219 -10.38 9.11 10.58
C SER A 219 -11.49 8.50 11.44
N LEU A 220 -11.56 7.18 11.46
CA LEU A 220 -12.59 6.44 12.21
C LEU A 220 -12.49 6.63 13.73
N ILE A 221 -11.31 7.01 14.22
CA ILE A 221 -11.06 7.27 15.64
C ILE A 221 -10.96 8.77 15.99
N GLY A 222 -11.29 9.67 15.06
CA GLY A 222 -11.45 11.09 15.37
C GLY A 222 -10.76 12.09 14.46
N PRO A 223 -9.51 11.89 14.01
CA PRO A 223 -8.80 12.83 13.15
C PRO A 223 -9.58 13.19 11.88
N ILE A 224 -9.46 14.46 11.47
CA ILE A 224 -10.09 14.96 10.24
C ILE A 224 -9.02 14.96 9.16
N GLU A 225 -8.93 13.84 8.46
CA GLU A 225 -8.14 13.65 7.25
C GLU A 225 -9.06 13.79 6.00
N ILE A 226 -8.52 13.50 4.81
CA ILE A 226 -9.23 13.78 3.56
C ILE A 226 -10.60 13.06 3.45
N LEU A 227 -10.70 11.78 3.87
CA LEU A 227 -11.95 11.01 3.77
C LEU A 227 -13.01 11.54 4.74
N ARG A 228 -12.61 11.86 5.98
CA ARG A 228 -13.52 12.43 6.97
C ARG A 228 -13.94 13.84 6.59
N GLN A 229 -13.03 14.66 6.04
CA GLN A 229 -13.38 15.99 5.52
C GLN A 229 -14.40 15.87 4.38
N ALA A 230 -14.21 14.92 3.46
CA ALA A 230 -15.20 14.65 2.41
C ALA A 230 -16.57 14.25 2.99
N GLY A 231 -16.59 13.47 4.07
CA GLY A 231 -17.80 13.10 4.80
C GLY A 231 -18.49 14.29 5.46
N VAL A 232 -17.74 15.21 6.05
CA VAL A 232 -18.27 16.48 6.62
C VAL A 232 -18.88 17.33 5.53
N ASP A 233 -18.17 17.53 4.42
CA ASP A 233 -18.65 18.33 3.30
C ASP A 233 -19.85 17.67 2.61
N LYS A 234 -19.85 16.33 2.46
CA LYS A 234 -21.01 15.58 1.97
C LYS A 234 -22.26 15.84 2.82
N SER A 235 -22.09 15.85 4.14
CA SER A 235 -23.22 16.10 5.05
C SER A 235 -23.69 17.56 5.00
N LYS A 236 -22.76 18.50 4.89
CA LYS A 236 -23.02 19.94 4.72
C LYS A 236 -23.80 20.26 3.44
N PHE A 237 -23.43 19.63 2.33
CA PHE A 237 -24.00 19.91 1.02
C PHE A 237 -25.16 18.98 0.64
N ALA A 238 -25.45 17.95 1.44
CA ALA A 238 -26.32 16.83 1.08
C ALA A 238 -26.02 16.25 -0.31
N ASN A 239 -24.71 16.18 -0.67
CA ASN A 239 -24.20 15.84 -1.99
C ASN A 239 -22.92 15.00 -1.88
N PHE A 240 -22.74 14.01 -2.76
CA PHE A 240 -21.63 13.06 -2.73
C PHE A 240 -20.40 13.53 -3.53
N THR A 241 -20.48 14.67 -4.24
CA THR A 241 -19.35 15.23 -5.00
C THR A 241 -18.07 15.41 -4.17
N PRO A 242 -18.10 15.77 -2.86
CA PRO A 242 -16.88 15.86 -2.06
C PRO A 242 -16.05 14.56 -2.01
N TYR A 243 -16.69 13.39 -2.07
CA TYR A 243 -15.95 12.12 -2.17
C TYR A 243 -15.27 11.95 -3.52
N VAL A 244 -15.91 12.41 -4.61
CA VAL A 244 -15.30 12.42 -5.94
C VAL A 244 -14.11 13.38 -5.97
N ALA A 245 -14.25 14.55 -5.35
CA ALA A 245 -13.17 15.53 -5.24
C ALA A 245 -11.99 15.02 -4.36
N ALA A 246 -12.27 14.21 -3.34
CA ALA A 246 -11.24 13.59 -2.52
C ALA A 246 -10.49 12.45 -3.25
N ALA A 247 -11.10 11.85 -4.27
CA ALA A 247 -10.52 10.77 -5.06
C ALA A 247 -9.75 11.26 -6.31
N ALA A 248 -9.88 12.55 -6.67
CA ALA A 248 -9.26 13.16 -7.84
C ALA A 248 -7.85 13.69 -7.53
#